data_b19af1045c7a5cda1451cb81ebf5162f
#
_entry.id   b19af1045c7a5cda1451cb81ebf5162f
#
_cell.length_a   1.000
_cell.length_b   1.000
_cell.length_c   1.000
_cell.angle_alpha   90.00
_cell.angle_beta   90.00
_cell.angle_gamma   90.00
#
_symmetry.space_group_name_H-M   'P 1'
#
loop_
_entity.id
_entity.type
_entity.pdbx_description
1 polymer ?
#
loop_
_entity_poly.entity_id
_entity_poly.type
_entity_poly.pdbx_seq_one_letter_code
_entity_poly.pdbx_strand_id
1 'polypeptide(L)'
;MCLLLAGCSEKPPVVLAPEKGPELLSCTPENGTTGITGKELTVTLIFDQNVKCPTAQQKNVTVDNGATVAKVNAFNEKVTVNIASLEENGKTYTLVIPKGTISGFKEHQDSADEIRFSFTMKLVEPYVPSELDPVKSLVNPNASQQAKNVYNFLLEQSGKKTLSGVQSSHSHKNDFVDAVYKHTGKHPALAGYDFLFLQFSPTPDNWSWVQNYNDISAPKEQWAAGGLVNYMWHWNVPNSKADWDNGVNNYNFDGYAFYCDQTSFDIREALKPGTWQNDFIMKDIEEVAGYIQLLEDEGIPVIWRPLHEAAGNYDLYGPNGAWFWWGRHGAEPCKQLWRLLYDQLVNVYGLDNLIWVWTVDVTKGAEDQYMDWYPGNEYVDILGVDIYETNTDAKTRQYQALVDLTKGQKLVTVSECGNIPDPAKCMDAGNKWSWFMVWCNSDSNGNIVLTPSDANFKLNTSDYWKKVISSPYVMNREDMPDLSF
;
A
#
# COMPACT_ATOMS: atom_id res chain seq x y z
N MET A 1 -102.10 34.91 37.14
CA MET A 1 -101.45 34.02 36.18
C MET A 1 -100.16 34.64 35.77
N CYS A 2 -99.10 34.30 36.51
CA CYS A 2 -97.74 34.81 36.32
C CYS A 2 -96.91 33.78 35.58
N LEU A 3 -96.49 34.12 34.39
CA LEU A 3 -95.46 33.31 33.63
C LEU A 3 -94.08 33.69 34.16
N LEU A 4 -93.39 32.70 34.71
CA LEU A 4 -91.99 32.75 34.94
C LEU A 4 -91.18 32.38 33.70
N LEU A 5 -90.44 33.31 33.14
CA LEU A 5 -89.44 33.05 32.08
C LEU A 5 -88.11 32.67 32.82
N ALA A 6 -87.71 31.39 32.64
CA ALA A 6 -86.39 30.95 33.10
C ALA A 6 -85.40 31.31 32.00
N GLY A 7 -84.49 32.24 32.32
CA GLY A 7 -83.33 32.54 31.47
C GLY A 7 -82.27 31.49 31.63
N CYS A 8 -81.94 30.75 30.61
CA CYS A 8 -80.66 29.96 30.55
C CYS A 8 -79.52 30.91 30.30
N SER A 9 -78.66 31.09 31.33
CA SER A 9 -77.35 31.71 31.14
C SER A 9 -76.38 30.64 30.62
N GLU A 10 -76.10 30.68 29.38
CA GLU A 10 -74.92 29.95 28.84
C GLU A 10 -73.66 30.54 29.49
N LYS A 11 -72.91 29.68 30.20
CA LYS A 11 -71.58 30.04 30.64
C LYS A 11 -70.69 30.20 29.39
N PRO A 12 -69.86 31.26 29.32
CA PRO A 12 -68.93 31.40 28.22
C PRO A 12 -67.98 30.19 28.18
N PRO A 13 -67.61 29.70 26.98
CA PRO A 13 -66.72 28.57 26.84
C PRO A 13 -65.38 28.86 27.56
N VAL A 14 -65.00 27.94 28.43
CA VAL A 14 -63.69 28.00 29.10
C VAL A 14 -62.64 27.79 28.00
N VAL A 15 -61.98 28.86 27.60
CA VAL A 15 -60.79 28.78 26.73
C VAL A 15 -59.64 28.25 27.60
N LEU A 16 -59.38 26.97 27.50
CA LEU A 16 -58.21 26.37 28.11
C LEU A 16 -56.97 26.96 27.43
N ALA A 17 -55.97 27.39 28.24
CA ALA A 17 -54.68 27.78 27.70
C ALA A 17 -54.06 26.59 26.93
N PRO A 18 -53.47 26.80 25.75
CA PRO A 18 -52.85 25.70 25.01
C PRO A 18 -51.77 25.00 25.84
N GLU A 19 -51.79 23.66 25.84
CA GLU A 19 -50.73 22.88 26.47
C GLU A 19 -49.42 23.08 25.69
N LYS A 20 -48.27 23.05 26.42
CA LYS A 20 -46.95 23.19 25.85
C LYS A 20 -46.71 22.15 24.74
N GLY A 21 -46.19 22.60 23.62
CA GLY A 21 -45.82 21.75 22.50
C GLY A 21 -44.60 20.85 22.77
N PRO A 22 -44.32 19.90 21.86
CA PRO A 22 -43.10 19.05 21.97
C PRO A 22 -41.82 19.89 21.98
N GLU A 23 -40.92 19.60 22.93
CA GLU A 23 -39.58 20.19 22.98
C GLU A 23 -38.51 19.22 22.46
N LEU A 24 -37.56 19.74 21.64
CA LEU A 24 -36.42 18.99 21.17
C LEU A 24 -35.43 18.81 22.33
N LEU A 25 -35.12 17.56 22.68
CA LEU A 25 -34.13 17.20 23.70
C LEU A 25 -32.73 16.98 23.12
N SER A 26 -32.61 16.33 21.99
CA SER A 26 -31.34 16.03 21.36
C SER A 26 -31.45 15.80 19.88
N CYS A 27 -30.33 15.89 19.17
CA CYS A 27 -30.19 15.53 17.75
C CYS A 27 -28.91 14.73 17.51
N THR A 28 -28.96 13.82 16.54
CA THR A 28 -27.83 13.01 16.10
C THR A 28 -27.76 13.04 14.57
N PRO A 29 -26.64 13.43 13.95
CA PRO A 29 -25.45 14.01 14.63
C PRO A 29 -25.79 15.29 15.41
N GLU A 30 -24.89 15.78 16.23
CA GLU A 30 -25.10 17.05 16.98
C GLU A 30 -25.19 18.24 16.02
N ASN A 31 -25.96 19.26 16.41
CA ASN A 31 -26.05 20.49 15.62
C ASN A 31 -24.67 21.17 15.51
N GLY A 32 -24.29 21.51 14.29
CA GLY A 32 -22.96 22.10 13.99
C GLY A 32 -21.86 21.08 13.73
N THR A 33 -22.16 19.77 13.68
CA THR A 33 -21.18 18.73 13.33
C THR A 33 -20.50 19.04 12.00
N THR A 34 -19.19 18.87 11.97
CA THR A 34 -18.35 19.09 10.77
C THR A 34 -17.69 17.80 10.29
N GLY A 35 -17.22 17.77 9.04
CA GLY A 35 -16.52 16.63 8.45
C GLY A 35 -17.43 15.44 8.11
N ILE A 36 -18.71 15.67 7.89
CA ILE A 36 -19.66 14.66 7.43
C ILE A 36 -19.25 14.15 6.04
N THR A 37 -19.26 12.84 5.85
CA THR A 37 -18.91 12.17 4.58
C THR A 37 -20.13 11.47 3.97
N GLY A 38 -20.06 11.20 2.68
CA GLY A 38 -21.09 10.49 1.93
C GLY A 38 -22.14 11.39 1.29
N LYS A 39 -23.03 10.80 0.51
CA LYS A 39 -24.07 11.50 -0.28
C LYS A 39 -25.41 11.59 0.43
N GLU A 40 -25.55 10.96 1.57
CA GLU A 40 -26.78 10.89 2.36
C GLU A 40 -26.46 11.07 3.84
N LEU A 41 -27.39 11.67 4.58
CA LEU A 41 -27.32 11.83 6.04
C LEU A 41 -28.70 11.57 6.66
N THR A 42 -28.73 10.79 7.72
CA THR A 42 -29.92 10.66 8.57
C THR A 42 -29.77 11.52 9.81
N VAL A 43 -30.61 12.52 9.94
CA VAL A 43 -30.72 13.33 11.17
C VAL A 43 -31.81 12.74 12.04
N THR A 44 -31.47 12.41 13.29
CA THR A 44 -32.39 11.90 14.29
C THR A 44 -32.65 12.98 15.34
N LEU A 45 -33.90 13.31 15.59
CA LEU A 45 -34.36 14.28 16.58
C LEU A 45 -35.17 13.55 17.67
N ILE A 46 -34.87 13.78 18.94
CA ILE A 46 -35.59 13.20 20.10
C ILE A 46 -36.29 14.30 20.84
N PHE A 47 -37.58 14.09 21.13
CA PHE A 47 -38.46 15.02 21.82
C PHE A 47 -38.80 14.52 23.21
N ASP A 48 -39.31 15.42 24.05
CA ASP A 48 -39.74 15.15 25.42
C ASP A 48 -41.06 14.34 25.53
N GLN A 49 -41.72 14.10 24.40
CA GLN A 49 -42.98 13.38 24.29
C GLN A 49 -43.16 12.74 22.90
N ASN A 50 -44.18 11.86 22.78
CA ASN A 50 -44.55 11.30 21.51
C ASN A 50 -45.03 12.37 20.52
N VAL A 51 -44.51 12.28 19.30
CA VAL A 51 -44.74 13.27 18.21
C VAL A 51 -45.27 12.65 16.96
N LYS A 52 -45.92 13.47 16.16
CA LYS A 52 -46.38 13.15 14.78
C LYS A 52 -45.91 14.24 13.81
N CYS A 53 -45.63 13.84 12.61
CA CYS A 53 -45.39 14.71 11.45
C CYS A 53 -46.31 14.27 10.31
N PRO A 54 -47.50 14.87 10.17
CA PRO A 54 -48.45 14.49 9.15
C PRO A 54 -47.87 14.62 7.75
N THR A 55 -48.18 13.71 6.84
CA THR A 55 -47.64 13.68 5.46
C THR A 55 -47.80 15.03 4.73
N ALA A 56 -48.89 15.75 4.97
CA ALA A 56 -49.10 17.07 4.39
C ALA A 56 -48.10 18.13 4.89
N GLN A 57 -47.50 17.92 6.08
CA GLN A 57 -46.53 18.81 6.70
C GLN A 57 -45.08 18.42 6.39
N GLN A 58 -44.82 17.15 6.04
CA GLN A 58 -43.47 16.67 5.73
C GLN A 58 -42.79 17.45 4.60
N LYS A 59 -43.59 17.91 3.60
CA LYS A 59 -43.12 18.73 2.47
C LYS A 59 -42.57 20.12 2.88
N ASN A 60 -42.86 20.57 4.10
CA ASN A 60 -42.39 21.85 4.63
C ASN A 60 -40.96 21.75 5.20
N VAL A 61 -40.49 20.52 5.41
CA VAL A 61 -39.10 20.28 5.85
C VAL A 61 -38.18 20.51 4.67
N THR A 62 -37.20 21.39 4.82
CA THR A 62 -36.29 21.81 3.76
C THR A 62 -34.84 21.70 4.19
N VAL A 63 -33.98 21.53 3.22
CA VAL A 63 -32.51 21.63 3.38
C VAL A 63 -32.00 22.52 2.23
N ASP A 64 -30.98 23.30 2.53
CA ASP A 64 -30.38 24.25 1.57
C ASP A 64 -29.25 23.64 0.72
N ASN A 65 -28.55 24.50 0.00
CA ASN A 65 -27.33 24.20 -0.80
C ASN A 65 -27.49 23.05 -1.82
N GLY A 66 -28.70 22.81 -2.34
CA GLY A 66 -28.97 21.81 -3.39
C GLY A 66 -29.23 20.42 -2.87
N ALA A 67 -29.13 20.17 -1.57
CA ALA A 67 -29.53 18.92 -0.97
C ALA A 67 -31.07 18.78 -0.95
N THR A 68 -31.55 17.56 -0.77
CA THR A 68 -33.00 17.25 -0.79
C THR A 68 -33.38 16.45 0.46
N VAL A 69 -34.59 16.69 0.97
CA VAL A 69 -35.19 15.83 2.00
C VAL A 69 -35.84 14.62 1.33
N ALA A 70 -35.21 13.46 1.47
CA ALA A 70 -35.68 12.23 0.86
C ALA A 70 -36.85 11.60 1.62
N LYS A 71 -36.84 11.70 2.96
CA LYS A 71 -37.88 11.09 3.79
C LYS A 71 -37.91 11.77 5.18
N VAL A 72 -39.12 11.95 5.70
CA VAL A 72 -39.39 12.30 7.10
C VAL A 72 -40.22 11.21 7.75
N ASN A 73 -39.84 10.73 8.90
CA ASN A 73 -40.61 9.74 9.64
C ASN A 73 -40.68 10.13 11.13
N ALA A 74 -41.87 10.05 11.72
CA ALA A 74 -42.08 10.28 13.15
C ALA A 74 -42.62 8.98 13.78
N PHE A 75 -42.01 8.55 14.87
CA PHE A 75 -42.41 7.37 15.63
C PHE A 75 -42.06 7.54 17.10
N ASN A 76 -43.03 7.45 17.98
CA ASN A 76 -42.92 7.77 19.39
C ASN A 76 -42.32 9.18 19.59
N GLU A 77 -41.32 9.36 20.42
CA GLU A 77 -40.60 10.61 20.67
C GLU A 77 -39.55 10.96 19.60
N LYS A 78 -39.46 10.15 18.55
CA LYS A 78 -38.36 10.26 17.57
C LYS A 78 -38.87 10.74 16.21
N VAL A 79 -38.16 11.73 15.63
CA VAL A 79 -38.27 12.11 14.22
C VAL A 79 -36.94 11.82 13.52
N THR A 80 -37.02 11.15 12.36
CA THR A 80 -35.86 10.95 11.48
C THR A 80 -36.07 11.70 10.18
N VAL A 81 -35.05 12.43 9.73
CA VAL A 81 -35.02 13.13 8.45
C VAL A 81 -33.85 12.58 7.63
N ASN A 82 -34.17 11.97 6.50
CA ASN A 82 -33.16 11.49 5.55
C ASN A 82 -32.90 12.60 4.53
N ILE A 83 -31.66 13.05 4.47
CA ILE A 83 -31.18 14.06 3.53
C ILE A 83 -30.37 13.33 2.46
N ALA A 84 -30.58 13.68 1.21
CA ALA A 84 -29.86 13.14 0.05
C ALA A 84 -29.28 14.24 -0.83
N SER A 85 -28.51 13.84 -1.83
CA SER A 85 -27.84 14.77 -2.75
C SER A 85 -26.83 15.69 -2.06
N LEU A 86 -26.15 15.16 -1.04
CA LEU A 86 -25.05 15.84 -0.37
C LEU A 86 -23.76 15.71 -1.19
N GLU A 87 -22.89 16.71 -1.07
CA GLU A 87 -21.60 16.74 -1.74
C GLU A 87 -20.50 17.05 -0.72
N GLU A 88 -19.38 16.33 -0.80
CA GLU A 88 -18.20 16.53 0.05
C GLU A 88 -17.39 17.76 -0.41
N ASN A 89 -18.00 18.92 -0.31
CA ASN A 89 -17.52 20.19 -0.84
C ASN A 89 -17.17 21.26 0.21
N GLY A 90 -17.14 20.84 1.49
CA GLY A 90 -16.88 21.74 2.62
C GLY A 90 -18.01 22.70 2.95
N LYS A 91 -19.16 22.62 2.25
CA LYS A 91 -20.29 23.51 2.52
C LYS A 91 -21.03 23.11 3.79
N THR A 92 -21.58 24.12 4.44
CA THR A 92 -22.53 23.93 5.54
C THR A 92 -23.93 23.86 4.99
N TYR A 93 -24.67 22.84 5.35
CA TYR A 93 -26.06 22.62 5.02
C TYR A 93 -26.94 22.91 6.24
N THR A 94 -28.12 23.49 6.02
CA THR A 94 -29.08 23.80 7.07
C THR A 94 -30.39 23.10 6.79
N LEU A 95 -30.76 22.17 7.65
CA LEU A 95 -32.08 21.56 7.70
C LEU A 95 -33.01 22.49 8.50
N VAL A 96 -34.17 22.83 7.94
CA VAL A 96 -35.20 23.64 8.57
C VAL A 96 -36.50 22.87 8.69
N ILE A 97 -37.01 22.74 9.89
CA ILE A 97 -38.34 22.18 10.20
C ILE A 97 -39.17 23.33 10.77
N PRO A 98 -40.07 23.91 9.97
CA PRO A 98 -40.85 25.07 10.40
C PRO A 98 -41.80 24.75 11.57
N LYS A 99 -42.12 25.75 12.37
CA LYS A 99 -43.16 25.67 13.41
C LYS A 99 -44.44 25.15 12.80
N GLY A 100 -45.13 24.24 13.49
CA GLY A 100 -46.34 23.60 12.99
C GLY A 100 -46.14 22.30 12.23
N THR A 101 -44.90 21.93 11.90
CA THR A 101 -44.57 20.69 11.16
C THR A 101 -44.63 19.46 12.08
N ILE A 102 -44.14 19.58 13.33
CA ILE A 102 -44.15 18.52 14.34
C ILE A 102 -45.11 18.90 15.44
N SER A 103 -46.01 17.99 15.82
CA SER A 103 -47.00 18.19 16.87
C SER A 103 -47.13 16.98 17.78
N GLY A 104 -47.58 17.18 18.99
CA GLY A 104 -47.95 16.11 19.92
C GLY A 104 -49.30 15.48 19.58
N PHE A 105 -49.79 14.59 20.42
CA PHE A 105 -51.04 13.86 20.25
C PHE A 105 -52.22 14.42 21.06
N LYS A 106 -51.98 15.36 21.98
CA LYS A 106 -53.01 15.93 22.79
C LYS A 106 -53.83 17.00 22.04
N GLU A 107 -55.11 17.11 22.34
CA GLU A 107 -55.98 18.16 21.79
C GLU A 107 -55.60 19.52 22.43
N HIS A 108 -55.68 20.59 21.63
CA HIS A 108 -55.30 21.95 22.04
C HIS A 108 -53.83 22.15 22.46
N GLN A 109 -52.95 21.24 22.02
CA GLN A 109 -51.51 21.36 22.27
C GLN A 109 -50.87 22.21 21.15
N ASP A 110 -49.91 23.08 21.54
CA ASP A 110 -49.08 23.80 20.60
C ASP A 110 -48.21 22.81 19.77
N SER A 111 -47.83 23.22 18.58
CA SER A 111 -46.81 22.51 17.82
C SER A 111 -45.41 22.78 18.35
N ALA A 112 -44.44 21.94 17.99
CA ALA A 112 -43.03 22.24 18.23
C ALA A 112 -42.63 23.55 17.55
N ASP A 113 -41.73 24.28 18.16
CA ASP A 113 -41.13 25.48 17.57
C ASP A 113 -40.28 25.11 16.31
N GLU A 114 -39.87 26.12 15.57
CA GLU A 114 -38.98 25.94 14.42
C GLU A 114 -37.65 25.30 14.87
N ILE A 115 -37.19 24.27 14.18
CA ILE A 115 -35.93 23.63 14.42
C ILE A 115 -35.00 23.95 13.23
N ARG A 116 -33.81 24.48 13.58
CA ARG A 116 -32.71 24.63 12.61
C ARG A 116 -31.56 23.75 13.05
N PHE A 117 -31.15 22.88 12.15
CA PHE A 117 -30.04 21.97 12.35
C PHE A 117 -29.01 22.20 11.23
N SER A 118 -27.78 22.49 11.57
CA SER A 118 -26.70 22.70 10.62
C SER A 118 -25.63 21.62 10.75
N PHE A 119 -25.00 21.29 9.61
CA PHE A 119 -23.87 20.39 9.53
C PHE A 119 -22.98 20.80 8.36
N THR A 120 -21.68 20.48 8.44
CA THR A 120 -20.72 20.80 7.38
C THR A 120 -20.15 19.52 6.80
N MET A 121 -20.24 19.37 5.48
CA MET A 121 -19.64 18.26 4.77
C MET A 121 -18.10 18.36 4.80
N LYS A 122 -17.44 17.23 4.73
CA LYS A 122 -15.98 17.19 4.53
C LYS A 122 -15.63 17.90 3.20
N LEU A 123 -14.60 18.72 3.23
CA LEU A 123 -13.99 19.20 1.99
C LEU A 123 -13.07 18.11 1.44
N VAL A 124 -13.39 17.58 0.28
CA VAL A 124 -12.50 16.74 -0.49
C VAL A 124 -11.93 17.61 -1.60
N GLU A 125 -10.66 17.95 -1.48
CA GLU A 125 -9.97 18.66 -2.53
C GLU A 125 -9.93 17.80 -3.81
N PRO A 126 -10.01 18.40 -4.99
CA PRO A 126 -9.83 17.67 -6.24
C PRO A 126 -8.49 16.95 -6.24
N TYR A 127 -8.50 15.66 -6.54
CA TYR A 127 -7.27 14.89 -6.70
C TYR A 127 -6.44 15.46 -7.84
N VAL A 128 -5.19 15.84 -7.53
CA VAL A 128 -4.19 16.29 -8.50
C VAL A 128 -3.04 15.29 -8.43
N PRO A 129 -2.79 14.52 -9.50
CA PRO A 129 -1.71 13.55 -9.50
C PRO A 129 -0.36 14.27 -9.39
N SER A 130 0.54 13.71 -8.60
CA SER A 130 1.91 14.21 -8.49
C SER A 130 2.68 13.92 -9.78
N GLU A 131 3.61 14.82 -10.14
CA GLU A 131 4.57 14.57 -11.21
C GLU A 131 5.86 13.98 -10.64
N LEU A 132 6.50 13.08 -11.40
CA LEU A 132 7.77 12.49 -10.99
C LEU A 132 8.91 13.50 -11.18
N ASP A 133 9.49 13.94 -10.07
CA ASP A 133 10.67 14.81 -9.98
C ASP A 133 11.59 14.32 -8.83
N PRO A 134 12.35 13.24 -9.05
CA PRO A 134 13.12 12.61 -8.00
C PRO A 134 14.27 13.47 -7.49
N VAL A 135 14.55 13.34 -6.19
CA VAL A 135 15.76 13.93 -5.58
C VAL A 135 17.02 13.34 -6.22
N LYS A 136 18.07 14.18 -6.32
CA LYS A 136 19.30 13.85 -7.07
C LYS A 136 20.40 13.25 -6.19
N SER A 137 20.06 12.77 -5.00
CA SER A 137 21.02 12.19 -4.07
C SER A 137 20.46 10.92 -3.44
N LEU A 138 21.34 9.96 -3.20
CA LEU A 138 21.04 8.79 -2.39
C LEU A 138 20.82 9.19 -0.92
N VAL A 139 20.05 8.36 -0.19
CA VAL A 139 19.80 8.55 1.25
C VAL A 139 21.03 8.30 2.10
N ASN A 140 21.95 7.44 1.66
CA ASN A 140 23.27 7.32 2.29
C ASN A 140 24.17 8.47 1.81
N PRO A 141 24.53 9.45 2.66
CA PRO A 141 25.37 10.57 2.26
C PRO A 141 26.80 10.12 1.91
N ASN A 142 27.23 8.97 2.41
CA ASN A 142 28.56 8.40 2.16
C ASN A 142 28.57 7.41 1.00
N ALA A 143 27.46 7.26 0.28
CA ALA A 143 27.34 6.27 -0.81
C ALA A 143 28.57 6.32 -1.75
N SER A 144 28.99 5.14 -2.20
CA SER A 144 30.15 4.98 -3.09
C SER A 144 29.94 5.72 -4.43
N GLN A 145 31.02 5.99 -5.13
CA GLN A 145 30.93 6.66 -6.42
C GLN A 145 30.13 5.81 -7.43
N GLN A 146 30.31 4.49 -7.41
CA GLN A 146 29.62 3.55 -8.28
C GLN A 146 28.10 3.54 -7.98
N ALA A 147 27.69 3.53 -6.70
CA ALA A 147 26.27 3.65 -6.33
C ALA A 147 25.66 4.97 -6.81
N LYS A 148 26.39 6.08 -6.65
CA LYS A 148 25.98 7.40 -7.19
C LYS A 148 25.88 7.39 -8.71
N ASN A 149 26.82 6.74 -9.42
CA ASN A 149 26.78 6.65 -10.87
C ASN A 149 25.54 5.88 -11.35
N VAL A 150 25.25 4.74 -10.72
CA VAL A 150 24.01 3.97 -11.03
C VAL A 150 22.77 4.80 -10.79
N TYR A 151 22.66 5.46 -9.64
CA TYR A 151 21.48 6.25 -9.31
C TYR A 151 21.30 7.44 -10.29
N ASN A 152 22.38 8.18 -10.58
CA ASN A 152 22.37 9.28 -11.54
C ASN A 152 21.98 8.79 -12.95
N PHE A 153 22.50 7.64 -13.36
CA PHE A 153 22.12 7.02 -14.63
C PHE A 153 20.64 6.70 -14.69
N LEU A 154 20.06 6.13 -13.62
CA LEU A 154 18.61 5.88 -13.54
C LEU A 154 17.80 7.18 -13.62
N LEU A 155 18.25 8.26 -12.97
CA LEU A 155 17.65 9.58 -13.09
C LEU A 155 17.68 10.10 -14.54
N GLU A 156 18.82 9.94 -15.22
CA GLU A 156 18.99 10.37 -16.62
C GLU A 156 18.11 9.58 -17.60
N GLN A 157 17.87 8.30 -17.34
CA GLN A 157 17.02 7.44 -18.17
C GLN A 157 15.52 7.60 -17.89
N SER A 158 15.16 8.17 -16.75
CA SER A 158 13.76 8.36 -16.35
C SER A 158 12.94 9.06 -17.44
N GLY A 159 11.87 8.40 -17.90
CA GLY A 159 11.01 8.87 -18.98
C GLY A 159 11.61 8.77 -20.39
N LYS A 160 12.80 8.20 -20.55
CA LYS A 160 13.42 7.94 -21.86
C LYS A 160 13.45 6.45 -22.15
N LYS A 161 13.92 5.65 -21.20
CA LYS A 161 14.03 4.19 -21.33
C LYS A 161 13.76 3.50 -20.01
N THR A 162 13.24 2.28 -20.09
CA THR A 162 13.09 1.35 -18.97
C THR A 162 14.15 0.25 -19.11
N LEU A 163 14.89 -0.05 -18.05
CA LEU A 163 15.89 -1.11 -18.07
C LEU A 163 15.21 -2.48 -18.05
N SER A 164 15.71 -3.41 -18.87
CA SER A 164 15.28 -4.81 -18.81
C SER A 164 15.91 -5.52 -17.63
N GLY A 165 15.14 -6.35 -16.93
CA GLY A 165 15.60 -7.10 -15.78
C GLY A 165 14.99 -8.50 -15.70
N VAL A 166 15.72 -9.39 -15.05
CA VAL A 166 15.29 -10.75 -14.77
C VAL A 166 15.82 -11.18 -13.41
N GLN A 167 15.00 -11.92 -12.66
CA GLN A 167 15.48 -12.65 -11.51
C GLN A 167 16.53 -13.67 -12.01
N SER A 168 17.72 -13.59 -11.47
CA SER A 168 18.73 -14.63 -11.70
C SER A 168 18.35 -15.90 -10.94
N SER A 169 19.05 -17.00 -11.15
CA SER A 169 18.66 -18.22 -10.46
C SER A 169 18.80 -18.11 -8.94
N HIS A 170 17.97 -18.83 -8.19
CA HIS A 170 18.13 -18.98 -6.73
C HIS A 170 19.50 -19.58 -6.35
N SER A 171 20.21 -20.12 -7.31
CA SER A 171 21.52 -20.71 -7.13
C SER A 171 22.68 -19.72 -7.30
N HIS A 172 22.43 -18.41 -7.19
CA HIS A 172 23.44 -17.36 -7.26
C HIS A 172 24.32 -17.46 -8.53
N LYS A 173 23.64 -17.71 -9.67
CA LYS A 173 24.23 -17.85 -11.02
C LYS A 173 23.50 -16.94 -12.01
N ASN A 174 24.05 -16.77 -13.20
CA ASN A 174 23.46 -15.96 -14.27
C ASN A 174 22.58 -16.77 -15.23
N ASP A 175 22.11 -17.98 -14.84
CA ASP A 175 21.40 -18.91 -15.72
C ASP A 175 20.16 -18.29 -16.38
N PHE A 176 19.40 -17.43 -15.68
CA PHE A 176 18.22 -16.78 -16.25
C PHE A 176 18.58 -15.59 -17.13
N VAL A 177 19.65 -14.87 -16.81
CA VAL A 177 20.23 -13.83 -17.68
C VAL A 177 20.66 -14.44 -19.00
N ASP A 178 21.38 -15.57 -18.95
CA ASP A 178 21.85 -16.31 -20.13
C ASP A 178 20.69 -16.90 -20.94
N ALA A 179 19.63 -17.35 -20.27
CA ALA A 179 18.45 -17.84 -20.94
C ALA A 179 17.74 -16.72 -21.74
N VAL A 180 17.62 -15.52 -21.18
CA VAL A 180 17.07 -14.37 -21.92
C VAL A 180 17.94 -14.08 -23.14
N TYR A 181 19.28 -14.06 -22.99
CA TYR A 181 20.19 -13.88 -24.13
C TYR A 181 20.01 -14.95 -25.19
N LYS A 182 19.95 -16.21 -24.82
CA LYS A 182 19.74 -17.33 -25.72
C LYS A 182 18.46 -17.20 -26.56
N HIS A 183 17.41 -16.64 -25.98
CA HIS A 183 16.12 -16.45 -26.65
C HIS A 183 16.05 -15.17 -27.49
N THR A 184 16.74 -14.10 -27.08
CA THR A 184 16.56 -12.75 -27.63
C THR A 184 17.79 -12.21 -28.37
N GLY A 185 18.98 -12.71 -28.05
CA GLY A 185 20.25 -12.19 -28.53
C GLY A 185 20.79 -10.97 -27.78
N LYS A 186 20.15 -10.57 -26.66
CA LYS A 186 20.62 -9.53 -25.78
C LYS A 186 20.44 -9.94 -24.31
N HIS A 187 21.34 -9.45 -23.46
CA HIS A 187 21.23 -9.70 -22.00
C HIS A 187 20.38 -8.62 -21.32
N PRO A 188 19.61 -9.00 -20.29
CA PRO A 188 18.96 -8.01 -19.43
C PRO A 188 19.98 -7.06 -18.80
N ALA A 189 19.61 -5.79 -18.66
CA ALA A 189 20.43 -4.79 -18.02
C ALA A 189 20.60 -5.05 -16.51
N LEU A 190 19.59 -5.65 -15.85
CA LEU A 190 19.56 -5.91 -14.42
C LEU A 190 19.40 -7.42 -14.17
N ALA A 191 20.25 -7.95 -13.26
CA ALA A 191 20.12 -9.30 -12.70
C ALA A 191 19.73 -9.23 -11.23
N GLY A 192 18.68 -9.95 -10.84
CA GLY A 192 18.22 -10.07 -9.47
C GLY A 192 18.77 -11.33 -8.81
N TYR A 193 19.33 -11.20 -7.62
CA TYR A 193 19.81 -12.28 -6.77
C TYR A 193 19.06 -12.27 -5.44
N ASP A 194 19.20 -13.33 -4.65
CA ASP A 194 18.45 -13.50 -3.41
C ASP A 194 19.32 -14.16 -2.32
N PHE A 195 19.29 -13.62 -1.12
CA PHE A 195 19.92 -14.21 0.06
C PHE A 195 19.02 -15.24 0.76
N LEU A 196 18.33 -16.06 -0.03
CA LEU A 196 17.46 -17.12 0.47
C LEU A 196 18.25 -18.14 1.31
N PHE A 197 17.74 -18.51 2.47
CA PHE A 197 18.39 -19.46 3.40
C PHE A 197 19.86 -19.11 3.72
N LEU A 198 20.13 -17.84 3.88
CA LEU A 198 21.46 -17.27 4.13
C LEU A 198 22.22 -18.02 5.24
N GLN A 199 21.54 -18.39 6.32
CA GLN A 199 22.09 -19.07 7.48
C GLN A 199 22.70 -20.44 7.17
N PHE A 200 22.34 -21.05 6.05
CA PHE A 200 22.83 -22.36 5.62
C PHE A 200 23.99 -22.29 4.63
N SER A 201 24.42 -21.10 4.26
CA SER A 201 25.55 -20.89 3.36
C SER A 201 26.89 -21.13 4.09
N PRO A 202 27.88 -21.81 3.48
CA PRO A 202 27.77 -22.58 2.24
C PRO A 202 27.10 -23.94 2.44
N THR A 203 26.32 -24.35 1.45
CA THR A 203 25.72 -25.70 1.44
C THR A 203 26.59 -26.70 0.68
N PRO A 204 26.40 -28.01 0.92
CA PRO A 204 27.02 -29.04 0.10
C PRO A 204 26.65 -28.91 -1.37
N ASP A 205 27.56 -29.25 -2.27
CA ASP A 205 27.43 -29.11 -3.74
C ASP A 205 26.17 -29.78 -4.36
N ASN A 206 25.54 -30.71 -3.65
CA ASN A 206 24.35 -31.41 -4.09
C ASN A 206 23.02 -30.74 -3.74
N TRP A 207 23.07 -29.58 -3.09
CA TRP A 207 21.89 -28.82 -2.68
C TRP A 207 21.65 -27.65 -3.65
N SER A 208 20.55 -27.73 -4.39
CA SER A 208 20.26 -26.76 -5.46
C SER A 208 19.67 -25.42 -4.99
N TRP A 209 19.29 -25.31 -3.72
CA TRP A 209 18.54 -24.19 -3.22
C TRP A 209 19.39 -23.10 -2.57
N VAL A 210 20.48 -23.48 -1.91
CA VAL A 210 21.33 -22.55 -1.18
C VAL A 210 22.73 -22.60 -1.74
N GLN A 211 23.31 -21.44 -1.86
CA GLN A 211 24.59 -21.25 -2.49
C GLN A 211 25.67 -20.94 -1.45
N ASN A 212 26.87 -20.91 -1.93
CA ASN A 212 27.97 -20.29 -1.22
C ASN A 212 27.96 -18.80 -1.51
N TYR A 213 27.38 -17.99 -0.64
CA TYR A 213 27.32 -16.54 -0.82
C TYR A 213 28.69 -15.85 -0.73
N ASN A 214 29.75 -16.57 -0.31
CA ASN A 214 31.14 -16.11 -0.47
C ASN A 214 31.61 -16.17 -1.94
N ASP A 215 30.92 -16.89 -2.82
CA ASP A 215 31.18 -16.90 -4.24
C ASP A 215 30.38 -15.79 -4.94
N ILE A 216 31.00 -14.65 -5.13
CA ILE A 216 30.42 -13.49 -5.82
C ILE A 216 30.68 -13.48 -7.33
N SER A 217 31.07 -14.61 -7.92
CA SER A 217 31.43 -14.67 -9.36
C SER A 217 30.30 -14.20 -10.27
N ALA A 218 29.06 -14.60 -10.01
CA ALA A 218 27.91 -14.23 -10.83
C ALA A 218 27.57 -12.73 -10.81
N PRO A 219 27.41 -12.06 -9.66
CA PRO A 219 27.21 -10.61 -9.63
C PRO A 219 28.43 -9.83 -10.14
N LYS A 220 29.66 -10.34 -9.89
CA LYS A 220 30.89 -9.74 -10.43
C LYS A 220 30.93 -9.80 -11.95
N GLU A 221 30.57 -10.93 -12.55
CA GLU A 221 30.46 -11.08 -14.00
C GLU A 221 29.40 -10.15 -14.59
N GLN A 222 28.22 -10.07 -13.96
CA GLN A 222 27.13 -9.18 -14.38
C GLN A 222 27.58 -7.71 -14.39
N TRP A 223 28.22 -7.25 -13.30
CA TRP A 223 28.74 -5.89 -13.19
C TRP A 223 29.86 -5.60 -14.18
N ALA A 224 30.86 -6.49 -14.29
CA ALA A 224 31.97 -6.35 -15.21
C ALA A 224 31.53 -6.32 -16.68
N ALA A 225 30.40 -6.95 -17.02
CA ALA A 225 29.79 -6.88 -18.32
C ALA A 225 28.90 -5.63 -18.55
N GLY A 226 28.87 -4.69 -17.61
CA GLY A 226 28.11 -3.44 -17.67
C GLY A 226 26.65 -3.56 -17.19
N GLY A 227 26.26 -4.66 -16.59
CA GLY A 227 24.91 -4.84 -16.05
C GLY A 227 24.79 -4.41 -14.59
N LEU A 228 23.58 -4.18 -14.11
CA LEU A 228 23.27 -3.84 -12.74
C LEU A 228 23.01 -5.09 -11.89
N VAL A 229 23.34 -4.98 -10.60
CA VAL A 229 23.23 -6.03 -9.60
C VAL A 229 22.13 -5.64 -8.61
N ASN A 230 21.09 -6.45 -8.53
CA ASN A 230 20.01 -6.30 -7.56
C ASN A 230 20.00 -7.48 -6.61
N TYR A 231 19.86 -7.22 -5.32
CA TYR A 231 19.64 -8.25 -4.32
C TYR A 231 18.34 -8.02 -3.58
N MET A 232 17.59 -9.09 -3.38
CA MET A 232 16.49 -9.19 -2.43
C MET A 232 16.86 -10.14 -1.30
N TRP A 233 16.01 -10.25 -0.32
CA TRP A 233 16.20 -11.17 0.79
C TRP A 233 14.88 -11.82 1.18
N HIS A 234 14.65 -13.05 0.73
CA HIS A 234 13.64 -13.92 1.31
C HIS A 234 14.17 -14.40 2.66
N TRP A 235 14.02 -13.53 3.66
CA TRP A 235 14.62 -13.71 4.98
C TRP A 235 13.95 -14.85 5.75
N ASN A 236 14.53 -16.03 5.68
CA ASN A 236 14.09 -17.19 6.44
C ASN A 236 14.42 -17.01 7.92
N VAL A 237 13.47 -17.30 8.78
CA VAL A 237 13.63 -17.27 10.24
C VAL A 237 13.27 -18.65 10.82
N PRO A 238 13.75 -19.00 12.03
CA PRO A 238 13.37 -20.25 12.68
C PRO A 238 11.84 -20.34 12.86
N ASN A 239 11.25 -21.49 12.57
CA ASN A 239 9.82 -21.72 12.76
C ASN A 239 9.43 -21.66 14.26
N SER A 240 10.38 -22.01 15.13
CA SER A 240 10.22 -22.00 16.58
C SER A 240 11.57 -21.78 17.29
N LYS A 241 11.51 -21.52 18.60
CA LYS A 241 12.73 -21.49 19.43
C LYS A 241 13.49 -22.82 19.43
N ALA A 242 12.80 -23.96 19.33
CA ALA A 242 13.45 -25.27 19.27
C ALA A 242 14.27 -25.41 17.98
N ASP A 243 13.78 -24.88 16.85
CA ASP A 243 14.52 -24.89 15.60
C ASP A 243 15.76 -24.00 15.66
N TRP A 244 15.66 -22.85 16.33
CA TRP A 244 16.82 -21.99 16.64
C TRP A 244 17.84 -22.71 17.50
N ASP A 245 17.42 -23.37 18.59
CA ASP A 245 18.30 -24.10 19.51
C ASP A 245 18.96 -25.32 18.86
N ASN A 246 18.32 -25.95 17.87
CA ASN A 246 18.91 -27.01 17.06
C ASN A 246 20.00 -26.50 16.10
N GLY A 247 19.94 -25.20 15.74
CA GLY A 247 20.88 -24.54 14.85
C GLY A 247 20.87 -25.09 13.42
N VAL A 248 21.68 -24.47 12.57
CA VAL A 248 21.78 -24.77 11.12
C VAL A 248 22.71 -25.95 10.81
N ASN A 249 23.40 -26.53 11.80
CA ASN A 249 24.46 -27.52 11.60
C ASN A 249 24.01 -28.83 10.94
N ASN A 250 22.71 -29.11 10.91
CA ASN A 250 22.13 -30.31 10.31
C ASN A 250 21.38 -30.01 9.01
N TYR A 251 21.54 -28.84 8.43
CA TYR A 251 20.81 -28.37 7.23
C TYR A 251 19.28 -28.60 7.37
N ASN A 252 18.73 -28.25 8.53
CA ASN A 252 17.28 -28.36 8.82
C ASN A 252 16.50 -27.25 8.15
N PHE A 253 16.40 -27.26 6.83
CA PHE A 253 15.64 -26.25 6.05
C PHE A 253 14.17 -26.21 6.43
N ASP A 254 13.57 -27.36 6.77
CA ASP A 254 12.15 -27.46 7.17
C ASP A 254 11.87 -26.72 8.51
N GLY A 255 12.93 -26.43 9.28
CA GLY A 255 12.84 -25.65 10.51
C GLY A 255 12.90 -24.15 10.32
N TYR A 256 12.95 -23.66 9.07
CA TYR A 256 13.08 -22.25 8.73
C TYR A 256 12.11 -21.86 7.62
N ALA A 257 11.46 -20.71 7.75
CA ALA A 257 10.52 -20.21 6.77
C ALA A 257 10.54 -18.67 6.69
N PHE A 258 10.12 -18.14 5.57
CA PHE A 258 9.83 -16.72 5.41
C PHE A 258 8.33 -16.40 5.36
N TYR A 259 7.47 -17.42 5.11
CA TYR A 259 6.02 -17.25 5.16
C TYR A 259 5.51 -17.16 6.60
N CYS A 260 4.61 -16.22 6.86
CA CYS A 260 4.12 -15.93 8.20
C CYS A 260 3.27 -17.05 8.82
N ASP A 261 2.66 -17.92 8.03
CA ASP A 261 1.86 -19.06 8.48
C ASP A 261 2.72 -20.30 8.84
N GLN A 262 4.00 -20.30 8.48
CA GLN A 262 4.94 -21.39 8.71
C GLN A 262 5.85 -21.16 9.92
N THR A 263 5.87 -19.96 10.47
CA THR A 263 6.73 -19.62 11.62
C THR A 263 5.95 -18.95 12.76
N SER A 264 6.39 -19.18 13.98
CA SER A 264 5.96 -18.46 15.18
C SER A 264 6.83 -17.23 15.50
N PHE A 265 7.79 -16.90 14.65
CA PHE A 265 8.70 -15.78 14.83
C PHE A 265 7.94 -14.46 14.95
N ASP A 266 8.22 -13.70 16.02
CA ASP A 266 7.53 -12.45 16.29
C ASP A 266 8.49 -11.27 16.09
N ILE A 267 8.20 -10.45 15.08
CA ILE A 267 8.99 -9.24 14.77
C ILE A 267 9.07 -8.27 15.96
N ARG A 268 8.05 -8.22 16.82
CA ARG A 268 8.03 -7.33 17.99
C ARG A 268 9.02 -7.79 19.06
N GLU A 269 9.23 -9.10 19.17
CA GLU A 269 10.28 -9.66 20.02
C GLU A 269 11.66 -9.52 19.37
N ALA A 270 11.74 -9.69 18.05
CA ALA A 270 12.98 -9.47 17.29
C ALA A 270 13.55 -8.05 17.44
N LEU A 271 12.68 -7.07 17.66
CA LEU A 271 13.08 -5.65 17.90
C LEU A 271 13.49 -5.37 19.36
N LYS A 272 13.41 -6.35 20.27
CA LYS A 272 13.75 -6.16 21.68
C LYS A 272 15.09 -6.82 22.01
N PRO A 273 16.12 -6.05 22.39
CA PRO A 273 17.40 -6.62 22.82
C PRO A 273 17.25 -7.66 23.93
N GLY A 274 17.99 -8.76 23.83
CA GLY A 274 18.01 -9.84 24.82
C GLY A 274 16.95 -10.92 24.62
N THR A 275 16.18 -10.88 23.56
CA THR A 275 15.32 -11.99 23.12
C THR A 275 16.08 -12.87 22.13
N TRP A 276 15.75 -14.15 22.05
CA TRP A 276 16.37 -15.04 21.06
C TRP A 276 16.08 -14.63 19.60
N GLN A 277 14.93 -14.01 19.37
CA GLN A 277 14.57 -13.47 18.05
C GLN A 277 15.48 -12.28 17.69
N ASN A 278 15.80 -11.42 18.65
CA ASN A 278 16.74 -10.32 18.43
C ASN A 278 18.15 -10.85 18.17
N ASP A 279 18.61 -11.81 18.98
CA ASP A 279 19.92 -12.45 18.78
C ASP A 279 20.00 -13.08 17.37
N PHE A 280 18.92 -13.69 16.91
CA PHE A 280 18.83 -14.28 15.58
C PHE A 280 18.95 -13.22 14.48
N ILE A 281 18.11 -12.17 14.49
CA ILE A 281 18.16 -11.16 13.41
C ILE A 281 19.47 -10.40 13.40
N MET A 282 20.05 -10.11 14.56
CA MET A 282 21.33 -9.40 14.60
C MET A 282 22.48 -10.24 14.03
N LYS A 283 22.46 -11.55 14.27
CA LYS A 283 23.41 -12.49 13.65
C LYS A 283 23.25 -12.54 12.13
N ASP A 284 22.01 -12.62 11.65
CA ASP A 284 21.74 -12.67 10.21
C ASP A 284 22.11 -11.36 9.50
N ILE A 285 21.89 -10.22 10.18
CA ILE A 285 22.30 -8.91 9.66
C ILE A 285 23.83 -8.83 9.56
N GLU A 286 24.56 -9.32 10.56
CA GLU A 286 26.02 -9.41 10.50
C GLU A 286 26.48 -10.28 9.32
N GLU A 287 25.83 -11.40 9.11
CA GLU A 287 26.19 -12.35 8.05
C GLU A 287 25.91 -11.76 6.66
N VAL A 288 24.72 -11.16 6.44
CA VAL A 288 24.39 -10.50 5.17
C VAL A 288 25.30 -9.30 4.90
N ALA A 289 25.67 -8.55 5.96
CA ALA A 289 26.62 -7.45 5.84
C ALA A 289 27.97 -7.95 5.33
N GLY A 290 28.46 -9.10 5.84
CA GLY A 290 29.68 -9.72 5.36
C GLY A 290 29.63 -10.09 3.88
N TYR A 291 28.52 -10.62 3.39
CA TYR A 291 28.37 -10.94 1.95
C TYR A 291 28.26 -9.68 1.08
N ILE A 292 27.58 -8.65 1.55
CA ILE A 292 27.50 -7.36 0.83
C ILE A 292 28.87 -6.67 0.81
N GLN A 293 29.66 -6.79 1.88
CA GLN A 293 31.03 -6.24 1.93
C GLN A 293 31.92 -6.84 0.84
N LEU A 294 31.79 -8.13 0.52
CA LEU A 294 32.54 -8.74 -0.60
C LEU A 294 32.23 -8.06 -1.93
N LEU A 295 30.99 -7.63 -2.15
CA LEU A 295 30.59 -6.89 -3.34
C LEU A 295 31.15 -5.46 -3.32
N GLU A 296 31.12 -4.81 -2.16
CA GLU A 296 31.68 -3.48 -1.97
C GLU A 296 33.17 -3.44 -2.22
N ASP A 297 33.93 -4.42 -1.70
CA ASP A 297 35.39 -4.55 -1.88
C ASP A 297 35.76 -4.66 -3.38
N GLU A 298 34.86 -5.14 -4.22
CA GLU A 298 35.02 -5.22 -5.67
C GLU A 298 34.40 -4.00 -6.41
N GLY A 299 33.94 -2.98 -5.67
CA GLY A 299 33.31 -1.77 -6.24
C GLY A 299 31.98 -2.04 -6.93
N ILE A 300 31.24 -3.05 -6.50
CA ILE A 300 29.93 -3.44 -7.07
C ILE A 300 28.82 -2.76 -6.28
N PRO A 301 28.08 -1.81 -6.86
CA PRO A 301 26.89 -1.24 -6.23
C PRO A 301 25.75 -2.24 -6.28
N VAL A 302 24.96 -2.27 -5.20
CA VAL A 302 23.86 -3.19 -5.02
C VAL A 302 22.53 -2.43 -4.93
N ILE A 303 21.63 -2.69 -5.86
CA ILE A 303 20.23 -2.30 -5.72
C ILE A 303 19.63 -3.24 -4.70
N TRP A 304 19.46 -2.75 -3.46
CA TRP A 304 19.10 -3.53 -2.28
C TRP A 304 17.62 -3.45 -1.99
N ARG A 305 16.93 -4.59 -2.03
CA ARG A 305 15.46 -4.70 -1.90
C ARG A 305 15.08 -5.67 -0.78
N PRO A 306 15.34 -5.33 0.49
CA PRO A 306 14.94 -6.15 1.64
C PRO A 306 13.47 -5.94 1.97
N LEU A 307 12.89 -6.84 2.78
CA LEU A 307 11.55 -6.73 3.37
C LEU A 307 10.46 -6.37 2.36
N HIS A 308 10.59 -6.89 1.13
CA HIS A 308 9.65 -6.65 0.04
C HIS A 308 8.26 -7.22 0.36
N GLU A 309 7.23 -6.69 -0.28
CA GLU A 309 5.84 -7.14 -0.17
C GLU A 309 5.30 -7.21 1.28
N ALA A 310 5.83 -6.37 2.18
CA ALA A 310 5.40 -6.35 3.58
C ALA A 310 3.92 -5.95 3.73
N ALA A 311 3.44 -5.07 2.86
CA ALA A 311 2.08 -4.54 2.82
C ALA A 311 1.14 -5.35 1.90
N GLY A 312 1.52 -6.55 1.49
CA GLY A 312 0.80 -7.28 0.44
C GLY A 312 -0.27 -8.24 0.96
N ASN A 313 -1.13 -8.61 0.01
CA ASN A 313 -2.09 -9.70 0.10
C ASN A 313 -3.15 -9.56 1.21
N TYR A 314 -3.71 -8.36 1.35
CA TYR A 314 -4.76 -8.06 2.33
C TYR A 314 -6.02 -8.95 2.18
N ASP A 315 -6.30 -9.44 0.97
CA ASP A 315 -7.44 -10.34 0.72
C ASP A 315 -7.30 -11.67 1.45
N LEU A 316 -6.06 -12.15 1.66
CA LEU A 316 -5.78 -13.40 2.36
C LEU A 316 -5.48 -13.21 3.85
N TYR A 317 -4.76 -12.15 4.22
CA TYR A 317 -4.20 -11.97 5.56
C TYR A 317 -4.82 -10.79 6.32
N GLY A 318 -5.69 -10.01 5.68
CA GLY A 318 -6.34 -8.84 6.27
C GLY A 318 -5.40 -7.63 6.43
N PRO A 319 -5.92 -6.52 6.95
CA PRO A 319 -5.22 -5.21 6.93
C PRO A 319 -3.97 -5.14 7.82
N ASN A 320 -3.76 -6.10 8.72
CA ASN A 320 -2.61 -6.14 9.61
C ASN A 320 -1.64 -7.28 9.29
N GLY A 321 -1.81 -7.95 8.14
CA GLY A 321 -1.03 -9.11 7.77
C GLY A 321 -0.44 -9.03 6.39
N ALA A 322 0.63 -9.76 6.19
CA ALA A 322 1.21 -10.06 4.92
C ALA A 322 1.56 -11.54 4.89
N TRP A 323 1.88 -12.08 3.75
CA TRP A 323 2.31 -13.47 3.69
C TRP A 323 3.72 -13.70 4.25
N PHE A 324 4.55 -12.67 4.36
CA PHE A 324 5.88 -12.77 4.96
C PHE A 324 5.87 -12.40 6.45
N TRP A 325 6.75 -13.00 7.24
CA TRP A 325 6.80 -12.79 8.69
C TRP A 325 7.03 -11.34 9.09
N TRP A 326 7.77 -10.57 8.29
CA TRP A 326 8.07 -9.16 8.58
C TRP A 326 6.86 -8.23 8.44
N GLY A 327 5.79 -8.67 7.73
CA GLY A 327 4.53 -7.93 7.64
C GLY A 327 3.45 -8.38 8.63
N ARG A 328 3.60 -9.55 9.26
CA ARG A 328 2.57 -10.23 10.06
C ARG A 328 1.95 -9.38 11.17
N HIS A 329 2.73 -8.52 11.82
CA HIS A 329 2.28 -7.75 12.97
C HIS A 329 1.98 -6.28 12.63
N GLY A 330 1.75 -5.98 11.37
CA GLY A 330 1.38 -4.66 10.88
C GLY A 330 2.55 -3.76 10.54
N ALA A 331 2.22 -2.56 10.12
CA ALA A 331 3.14 -1.62 9.49
C ALA A 331 4.23 -1.11 10.44
N GLU A 332 3.88 -0.78 11.68
CA GLU A 332 4.83 -0.10 12.57
C GLU A 332 6.04 -0.97 12.95
N PRO A 333 5.88 -2.26 13.37
CA PRO A 333 7.05 -3.12 13.59
C PRO A 333 7.88 -3.33 12.30
N CYS A 334 7.24 -3.43 11.13
CA CYS A 334 7.94 -3.58 9.85
C CYS A 334 8.81 -2.34 9.54
N LYS A 335 8.29 -1.13 9.73
CA LYS A 335 9.06 0.11 9.57
C LYS A 335 10.23 0.19 10.54
N GLN A 336 10.04 -0.27 11.80
CA GLN A 336 11.13 -0.32 12.78
C GLN A 336 12.21 -1.30 12.36
N LEU A 337 11.85 -2.48 11.83
CA LEU A 337 12.81 -3.44 11.29
C LEU A 337 13.57 -2.88 10.08
N TRP A 338 12.88 -2.16 9.17
CA TRP A 338 13.52 -1.48 8.05
C TRP A 338 14.59 -0.49 8.51
N ARG A 339 14.24 0.36 9.49
CA ARG A 339 15.16 1.35 10.05
C ARG A 339 16.32 0.73 10.78
N LEU A 340 16.07 -0.36 11.54
CA LEU A 340 17.13 -1.15 12.17
C LEU A 340 18.09 -1.71 11.11
N LEU A 341 17.56 -2.29 10.04
CA LEU A 341 18.36 -2.86 8.97
C LEU A 341 19.21 -1.78 8.28
N TYR A 342 18.62 -0.62 8.00
CA TYR A 342 19.35 0.52 7.44
C TYR A 342 20.45 0.99 8.39
N ASP A 343 20.14 1.18 9.66
CA ASP A 343 21.12 1.64 10.66
C ASP A 343 22.28 0.67 10.80
N GLN A 344 22.00 -0.62 10.87
CA GLN A 344 23.05 -1.63 10.96
C GLN A 344 23.92 -1.66 9.70
N LEU A 345 23.34 -1.79 8.52
CA LEU A 345 24.11 -1.94 7.29
C LEU A 345 24.90 -0.67 6.93
N VAL A 346 24.28 0.52 7.07
CA VAL A 346 24.90 1.79 6.68
C VAL A 346 25.77 2.38 7.78
N ASN A 347 25.26 2.46 9.02
CA ASN A 347 25.96 3.21 10.08
C ASN A 347 26.88 2.33 10.92
N VAL A 348 26.53 1.07 11.16
CA VAL A 348 27.34 0.16 12.00
C VAL A 348 28.37 -0.59 11.15
N TYR A 349 27.94 -1.22 10.06
CA TYR A 349 28.86 -1.96 9.16
C TYR A 349 29.51 -1.06 8.11
N GLY A 350 29.00 0.15 7.89
CA GLY A 350 29.62 1.15 7.02
C GLY A 350 29.48 0.88 5.52
N LEU A 351 28.54 0.03 5.13
CA LEU A 351 28.31 -0.30 3.72
C LEU A 351 27.83 0.93 2.93
N ASP A 352 28.58 1.31 1.92
CA ASP A 352 28.32 2.51 1.13
C ASP A 352 27.90 2.21 -0.32
N ASN A 353 27.85 0.94 -0.70
CA ASN A 353 27.49 0.47 -2.04
C ASN A 353 25.99 0.21 -2.25
N LEU A 354 25.12 0.47 -1.26
CA LEU A 354 23.68 0.14 -1.30
C LEU A 354 22.82 1.26 -1.88
N ILE A 355 21.89 0.89 -2.78
CA ILE A 355 20.78 1.72 -3.28
C ILE A 355 19.49 1.10 -2.76
N TRP A 356 18.78 1.77 -1.86
CA TRP A 356 17.68 1.20 -1.09
C TRP A 356 16.35 1.23 -1.84
N VAL A 357 15.75 0.07 -2.10
CA VAL A 357 14.48 -0.08 -2.79
C VAL A 357 13.42 -0.61 -1.84
N TRP A 358 12.43 0.21 -1.52
CA TRP A 358 11.25 -0.22 -0.78
C TRP A 358 10.17 -0.70 -1.75
N THR A 359 9.61 -1.89 -1.51
CA THR A 359 8.70 -2.56 -2.45
C THR A 359 7.38 -2.94 -1.80
N VAL A 360 6.29 -2.65 -2.50
CA VAL A 360 4.94 -3.09 -2.16
C VAL A 360 4.44 -4.15 -3.12
N ASP A 361 3.57 -5.05 -2.65
CA ASP A 361 2.75 -5.90 -3.50
C ASP A 361 1.53 -5.12 -4.01
N VAL A 362 1.07 -5.47 -5.19
CA VAL A 362 -0.15 -4.93 -5.79
C VAL A 362 -1.36 -5.73 -5.32
N THR A 363 -1.78 -5.51 -4.09
CA THR A 363 -3.12 -5.94 -3.71
C THR A 363 -4.11 -4.88 -4.15
N LYS A 364 -5.08 -5.29 -4.95
CA LYS A 364 -6.12 -4.41 -5.48
C LYS A 364 -6.85 -3.70 -4.34
N GLY A 365 -6.85 -2.37 -4.36
CA GLY A 365 -7.54 -1.53 -3.38
C GLY A 365 -6.75 -1.22 -2.12
N ALA A 366 -5.44 -1.55 -2.06
CA ALA A 366 -4.57 -1.27 -0.92
C ALA A 366 -3.67 -0.03 -1.11
N GLU A 367 -3.80 0.68 -2.23
CA GLU A 367 -2.90 1.80 -2.58
C GLU A 367 -2.94 2.95 -1.57
N ASP A 368 -4.07 3.22 -0.97
CA ASP A 368 -4.24 4.23 0.08
C ASP A 368 -3.58 3.83 1.41
N GLN A 369 -3.23 2.54 1.57
CA GLN A 369 -2.56 2.02 2.76
C GLN A 369 -1.03 1.98 2.61
N TYR A 370 -0.46 2.20 1.44
CA TYR A 370 0.99 2.14 1.22
C TYR A 370 1.76 3.09 2.14
N MET A 371 1.23 4.30 2.40
CA MET A 371 1.86 5.27 3.28
C MET A 371 2.02 4.75 4.71
N ASP A 372 1.11 3.91 5.20
CA ASP A 372 1.20 3.35 6.55
C ASP A 372 2.46 2.48 6.72
N TRP A 373 2.88 1.80 5.66
CA TRP A 373 4.03 0.89 5.63
C TRP A 373 5.34 1.55 5.23
N TYR A 374 5.29 2.76 4.68
CA TYR A 374 6.46 3.45 4.17
C TYR A 374 7.40 3.91 5.30
N PRO A 375 8.69 3.48 5.30
CA PRO A 375 9.59 3.74 6.42
C PRO A 375 10.07 5.19 6.54
N GLY A 376 9.93 5.98 5.49
CA GLY A 376 10.33 7.40 5.42
C GLY A 376 11.28 7.71 4.27
N ASN A 377 11.24 8.94 3.80
CA ASN A 377 12.06 9.40 2.67
C ASN A 377 13.56 9.31 2.92
N GLU A 378 13.97 9.35 4.18
CA GLU A 378 15.37 9.29 4.64
C GLU A 378 15.97 7.88 4.61
N TYR A 379 15.15 6.84 4.37
CA TYR A 379 15.57 5.44 4.36
C TYR A 379 15.41 4.74 3.02
N VAL A 380 14.92 5.44 2.00
CA VAL A 380 14.55 4.84 0.72
C VAL A 380 15.03 5.71 -0.44
N ASP A 381 15.66 5.10 -1.43
CA ASP A 381 16.08 5.77 -2.67
C ASP A 381 15.05 5.61 -3.78
N ILE A 382 14.49 4.43 -3.94
CA ILE A 382 13.61 4.04 -5.05
C ILE A 382 12.39 3.30 -4.50
N LEU A 383 11.21 3.55 -5.09
CA LEU A 383 9.99 2.82 -4.79
C LEU A 383 9.77 1.72 -5.82
N GLY A 384 9.54 0.52 -5.35
CA GLY A 384 9.23 -0.65 -6.16
C GLY A 384 7.80 -1.13 -5.99
N VAL A 385 7.30 -1.82 -7.00
CA VAL A 385 6.05 -2.55 -6.94
C VAL A 385 6.19 -3.90 -7.61
N ASP A 386 5.67 -4.95 -6.97
CA ASP A 386 5.62 -6.30 -7.50
C ASP A 386 4.24 -6.54 -8.11
N ILE A 387 4.18 -6.87 -9.41
CA ILE A 387 2.95 -6.90 -10.21
C ILE A 387 2.74 -8.27 -10.84
N TYR A 388 1.75 -9.00 -10.34
CA TYR A 388 1.38 -10.32 -10.87
C TYR A 388 0.01 -10.31 -11.55
N GLU A 389 -0.25 -9.29 -12.39
CA GLU A 389 -1.46 -9.20 -13.21
C GLU A 389 -1.36 -10.00 -14.51
N THR A 390 -2.50 -10.50 -15.00
CA THR A 390 -2.60 -11.39 -16.18
C THR A 390 -2.59 -10.66 -17.52
N ASN A 391 -2.16 -9.40 -17.56
CA ASN A 391 -2.11 -8.57 -18.78
C ASN A 391 -0.75 -7.84 -18.87
N THR A 392 -0.52 -7.21 -20.03
CA THR A 392 0.68 -6.41 -20.32
C THR A 392 0.39 -4.92 -20.40
N ASP A 393 -0.60 -4.42 -19.67
CA ASP A 393 -0.95 -3.01 -19.67
C ASP A 393 0.11 -2.16 -18.96
N ALA A 394 0.02 -0.84 -19.11
CA ALA A 394 1.04 0.11 -18.64
C ALA A 394 1.18 0.20 -17.11
N LYS A 395 0.21 -0.33 -16.33
CA LYS A 395 0.19 -0.29 -14.85
C LYS A 395 0.15 1.13 -14.29
N THR A 396 -0.60 2.00 -14.97
CA THR A 396 -0.64 3.43 -14.66
C THR A 396 -1.19 3.71 -13.25
N ARG A 397 -2.15 2.92 -12.77
CA ARG A 397 -2.69 3.06 -11.40
C ARG A 397 -1.61 2.83 -10.35
N GLN A 398 -0.84 1.76 -10.48
CA GLN A 398 0.25 1.42 -9.58
C GLN A 398 1.39 2.44 -9.67
N TYR A 399 1.72 2.85 -10.89
CA TYR A 399 2.71 3.91 -11.13
C TYR A 399 2.34 5.19 -10.38
N GLN A 400 1.12 5.68 -10.59
CA GLN A 400 0.67 6.93 -9.98
C GLN A 400 0.58 6.84 -8.46
N ALA A 401 0.14 5.69 -7.92
CA ALA A 401 0.10 5.48 -6.47
C ALA A 401 1.49 5.59 -5.83
N LEU A 402 2.53 5.05 -6.47
CA LEU A 402 3.92 5.21 -5.97
C LEU A 402 4.42 6.64 -6.11
N VAL A 403 4.13 7.30 -7.23
CA VAL A 403 4.54 8.71 -7.44
C VAL A 403 3.89 9.61 -6.39
N ASP A 404 2.59 9.42 -6.13
CA ASP A 404 1.84 10.21 -5.14
C ASP A 404 2.33 9.97 -3.71
N LEU A 405 2.75 8.75 -3.38
CA LEU A 405 3.25 8.37 -2.06
C LEU A 405 4.34 9.31 -1.55
N THR A 406 5.24 9.73 -2.42
CA THR A 406 6.37 10.62 -2.08
C THR A 406 6.27 11.98 -2.78
N LYS A 407 5.13 12.32 -3.36
CA LYS A 407 4.95 13.56 -4.15
C LYS A 407 6.00 13.68 -5.27
N GLY A 408 6.30 12.57 -5.92
CA GLY A 408 7.25 12.50 -7.01
C GLY A 408 8.74 12.49 -6.63
N GLN A 409 9.08 12.52 -5.35
CA GLN A 409 10.47 12.68 -4.90
C GLN A 409 11.36 11.45 -5.03
N LYS A 410 10.82 10.29 -5.39
CA LYS A 410 11.58 9.05 -5.54
C LYS A 410 11.37 8.46 -6.93
N LEU A 411 12.42 7.87 -7.50
CA LEU A 411 12.28 7.01 -8.68
C LEU A 411 11.31 5.86 -8.38
N VAL A 412 10.66 5.37 -9.43
CA VAL A 412 9.70 4.25 -9.31
C VAL A 412 10.05 3.13 -10.28
N THR A 413 9.77 1.89 -9.89
CA THR A 413 10.10 0.72 -10.70
C THR A 413 9.10 -0.42 -10.56
N VAL A 414 9.06 -1.28 -11.57
CA VAL A 414 8.44 -2.62 -11.46
C VAL A 414 9.51 -3.56 -10.94
N SER A 415 9.56 -3.73 -9.61
CA SER A 415 10.61 -4.51 -8.94
C SER A 415 10.48 -6.00 -9.16
N GLU A 416 9.25 -6.50 -9.35
CA GLU A 416 8.94 -7.83 -9.87
C GLU A 416 7.73 -7.80 -10.80
N CYS A 417 7.69 -8.70 -11.76
CA CYS A 417 6.48 -8.92 -12.53
C CYS A 417 6.34 -10.36 -13.03
N GLY A 418 5.08 -10.80 -13.11
CA GLY A 418 4.71 -12.02 -13.79
C GLY A 418 4.72 -11.85 -15.31
N ASN A 419 3.99 -10.87 -15.81
CA ASN A 419 3.99 -10.48 -17.22
C ASN A 419 4.63 -9.10 -17.37
N ILE A 420 5.52 -8.97 -18.35
CA ILE A 420 6.20 -7.69 -18.62
C ILE A 420 5.18 -6.65 -19.09
N PRO A 421 5.08 -5.47 -18.45
CA PRO A 421 4.31 -4.36 -19.00
C PRO A 421 4.83 -3.96 -20.39
N ASP A 422 3.93 -3.73 -21.35
CA ASP A 422 4.33 -3.35 -22.71
C ASP A 422 5.04 -1.98 -22.70
N PRO A 423 6.32 -1.90 -23.10
CA PRO A 423 7.09 -0.67 -23.01
C PRO A 423 6.49 0.50 -23.80
N ALA A 424 5.86 0.23 -24.94
CA ALA A 424 5.21 1.27 -25.73
C ALA A 424 3.98 1.82 -25.00
N LYS A 425 3.14 0.93 -24.42
CA LYS A 425 2.01 1.36 -23.60
C LYS A 425 2.45 2.16 -22.37
N CYS A 426 3.56 1.78 -21.73
CA CYS A 426 4.10 2.52 -20.59
C CYS A 426 4.52 3.94 -21.00
N MET A 427 5.23 4.09 -22.12
CA MET A 427 5.64 5.40 -22.64
C MET A 427 4.44 6.26 -23.06
N ASP A 428 3.48 5.68 -23.77
CA ASP A 428 2.24 6.38 -24.18
C ASP A 428 1.42 6.86 -22.99
N ALA A 429 1.44 6.11 -21.89
CA ALA A 429 0.79 6.49 -20.63
C ALA A 429 1.59 7.50 -19.78
N GLY A 430 2.84 7.81 -20.16
CA GLY A 430 3.73 8.67 -19.38
C GLY A 430 4.34 8.01 -18.15
N ASN A 431 4.29 6.68 -18.04
CA ASN A 431 4.86 5.94 -16.92
C ASN A 431 6.38 5.81 -17.09
N LYS A 432 7.11 6.41 -16.16
CA LYS A 432 8.58 6.50 -16.21
C LYS A 432 9.21 5.41 -15.33
N TRP A 433 8.88 4.14 -15.57
CA TRP A 433 9.45 3.02 -14.85
C TRP A 433 10.97 2.93 -15.06
N SER A 434 11.75 2.84 -13.97
CA SER A 434 13.21 2.74 -14.05
C SER A 434 13.65 1.40 -14.65
N TRP A 435 13.04 0.31 -14.21
CA TRP A 435 13.24 -1.05 -14.79
C TRP A 435 11.98 -1.89 -14.61
N PHE A 436 11.94 -3.02 -15.27
CA PHE A 436 11.10 -4.16 -14.95
C PHE A 436 12.00 -5.36 -14.65
N MET A 437 11.61 -6.22 -13.70
CA MET A 437 12.30 -7.48 -13.40
C MET A 437 11.30 -8.64 -13.44
N VAL A 438 11.51 -9.58 -14.36
CA VAL A 438 10.64 -10.75 -14.49
C VAL A 438 11.05 -11.81 -13.49
N TRP A 439 10.07 -12.30 -12.72
CA TRP A 439 10.27 -13.50 -11.91
C TRP A 439 10.27 -14.73 -12.78
N CYS A 440 11.42 -15.36 -12.95
CA CYS A 440 11.59 -16.56 -13.78
C CYS A 440 11.60 -17.82 -12.94
N ASN A 441 11.35 -18.96 -13.56
CA ASN A 441 11.34 -20.27 -12.93
C ASN A 441 11.93 -21.34 -13.82
N SER A 442 12.16 -22.54 -13.27
CA SER A 442 12.46 -23.73 -14.01
C SER A 442 11.23 -24.63 -14.10
N ASP A 443 11.07 -25.33 -15.23
CA ASP A 443 10.03 -26.38 -15.37
C ASP A 443 10.41 -27.66 -14.58
N SER A 444 9.51 -28.64 -14.57
CA SER A 444 9.73 -29.92 -13.90
C SER A 444 10.92 -30.74 -14.43
N ASN A 445 11.48 -30.38 -15.57
CA ASN A 445 12.66 -30.99 -16.17
C ASN A 445 13.94 -30.16 -15.94
N GLY A 446 13.85 -29.07 -15.17
CA GLY A 446 14.96 -28.15 -14.92
C GLY A 446 15.26 -27.17 -16.05
N ASN A 447 14.40 -27.08 -17.08
CA ASN A 447 14.58 -26.07 -18.13
C ASN A 447 14.09 -24.72 -17.62
N ILE A 448 14.84 -23.66 -17.92
CA ILE A 448 14.48 -22.30 -17.53
C ILE A 448 13.26 -21.85 -18.34
N VAL A 449 12.24 -21.42 -17.61
CA VAL A 449 11.02 -20.84 -18.15
C VAL A 449 11.04 -19.35 -17.84
N LEU A 450 11.05 -18.51 -18.86
CA LEU A 450 11.15 -17.05 -18.73
C LEU A 450 9.83 -16.41 -18.28
N THR A 451 9.07 -17.12 -17.47
CA THR A 451 7.82 -16.69 -16.83
C THR A 451 7.73 -17.33 -15.46
N PRO A 452 6.92 -16.79 -14.54
CA PRO A 452 6.57 -17.49 -13.31
C PRO A 452 5.96 -18.88 -13.59
N SER A 453 6.10 -19.79 -12.63
CA SER A 453 5.54 -21.15 -12.73
C SER A 453 4.01 -21.19 -12.80
N ASP A 454 3.33 -20.15 -12.35
CA ASP A 454 1.87 -20.05 -12.39
C ASP A 454 1.36 -19.97 -13.83
N ALA A 455 0.39 -20.83 -14.13
CA ALA A 455 -0.28 -20.94 -15.41
C ALA A 455 -0.94 -19.64 -15.92
N ASN A 456 -1.16 -18.66 -15.05
CA ASN A 456 -1.78 -17.37 -15.35
C ASN A 456 -0.81 -16.37 -15.99
N PHE A 457 0.51 -16.59 -15.88
CA PHE A 457 1.53 -15.64 -16.36
C PHE A 457 2.23 -16.15 -17.62
N LYS A 458 1.47 -16.40 -18.69
CA LYS A 458 1.97 -17.02 -19.95
C LYS A 458 2.29 -16.02 -21.07
N LEU A 459 2.19 -14.72 -20.82
CA LEU A 459 2.32 -13.74 -21.89
C LEU A 459 3.78 -13.44 -22.26
N ASN A 460 4.75 -13.79 -21.40
CA ASN A 460 6.18 -13.63 -21.70
C ASN A 460 6.69 -14.75 -22.62
N THR A 461 6.03 -14.94 -23.76
CA THR A 461 6.51 -15.88 -24.79
C THR A 461 7.88 -15.43 -25.32
N SER A 462 8.61 -16.33 -25.96
CA SER A 462 9.89 -16.01 -26.61
C SER A 462 9.75 -14.83 -27.59
N ASP A 463 8.64 -14.78 -28.35
CA ASP A 463 8.38 -13.69 -29.29
C ASP A 463 8.05 -12.37 -28.56
N TYR A 464 7.36 -12.43 -27.44
CA TYR A 464 7.09 -11.25 -26.64
C TYR A 464 8.36 -10.72 -25.98
N TRP A 465 9.22 -11.59 -25.44
CA TRP A 465 10.54 -11.20 -24.96
C TRP A 465 11.37 -10.51 -26.06
N LYS A 466 11.43 -11.08 -27.27
CA LYS A 466 12.10 -10.44 -28.40
C LYS A 466 11.54 -9.08 -28.74
N LYS A 467 10.21 -8.94 -28.76
CA LYS A 467 9.53 -7.65 -28.95
C LYS A 467 9.94 -6.62 -27.90
N VAL A 468 9.92 -7.01 -26.63
CA VAL A 468 10.26 -6.13 -25.49
C VAL A 468 11.72 -5.70 -25.55
N ILE A 469 12.64 -6.64 -25.63
CA ILE A 469 14.09 -6.42 -25.67
C ILE A 469 14.52 -5.55 -26.88
N SER A 470 13.81 -5.66 -28.01
CA SER A 470 14.07 -4.88 -29.22
C SER A 470 13.35 -3.54 -29.24
N SER A 471 12.55 -3.23 -28.23
CA SER A 471 11.81 -1.97 -28.15
C SER A 471 12.78 -0.77 -28.04
N PRO A 472 12.54 0.35 -28.74
CA PRO A 472 13.34 1.57 -28.61
C PRO A 472 13.25 2.19 -27.21
N TYR A 473 12.25 1.79 -26.43
CA TYR A 473 11.99 2.26 -25.06
C TYR A 473 12.65 1.38 -24.00
N VAL A 474 13.33 0.29 -24.39
CA VAL A 474 14.01 -0.62 -23.46
C VAL A 474 15.52 -0.46 -23.61
N MET A 475 16.21 -0.55 -22.49
CA MET A 475 17.66 -0.58 -22.40
C MET A 475 18.12 -1.95 -21.89
N ASN A 476 19.05 -2.55 -22.60
CA ASN A 476 19.63 -3.86 -22.29
C ASN A 476 21.09 -3.69 -21.87
N ARG A 477 21.72 -4.74 -21.36
CA ARG A 477 23.10 -4.67 -20.88
C ARG A 477 24.08 -4.14 -21.93
N GLU A 478 23.94 -4.53 -23.16
CA GLU A 478 24.78 -4.07 -24.28
C GLU A 478 24.62 -2.59 -24.62
N ASP A 479 23.54 -1.97 -24.17
CA ASP A 479 23.22 -0.56 -24.41
C ASP A 479 23.66 0.35 -23.22
N MET A 480 24.17 -0.27 -22.13
CA MET A 480 24.57 0.45 -20.90
C MET A 480 25.90 1.17 -21.06
N PRO A 481 26.07 2.36 -20.49
CA PRO A 481 27.38 3.00 -20.37
C PRO A 481 28.22 2.29 -19.30
N ASP A 482 29.52 2.57 -19.30
CA ASP A 482 30.37 2.17 -18.18
C ASP A 482 30.07 3.04 -16.94
N LEU A 483 29.64 2.41 -15.85
CA LEU A 483 29.28 3.05 -14.59
C LEU A 483 30.32 2.81 -13.48
N SER A 484 31.43 2.17 -13.80
CA SER A 484 32.45 1.73 -12.82
C SER A 484 33.42 2.83 -12.36
N PHE A 485 33.43 3.98 -13.03
CA PHE A 485 34.36 5.09 -12.76
C PHE A 485 33.81 6.19 -11.88
#